data_5397ba317569cca222ca83247fd28c8a
#
_entry.id   5397ba317569cca222ca83247fd28c8a
#
_cell.length_a   1.000
_cell.length_b   1.000
_cell.length_c   1.000
_cell.angle_alpha   90.00
_cell.angle_beta   90.00
_cell.angle_gamma   90.00
#
_symmetry.space_group_name_H-M   'P 1'
#
loop_
_entity.id
_entity.type
_entity.pdbx_description
1 polymer ?
#
loop_
_entity_poly.entity_id
_entity_poly.type
_entity_poly.pdbx_seq_one_letter_code
_entity_poly.pdbx_strand_id
1 'polypeptide(L)'
;INKKIFGHISPKTFTPSYNILIVGLVALSAGFMSLDVVISMISFGALIAFTFVNLSVISRYALRDGRTKNFKDIVSFVIITLLGFLSVFAMWLEIHATALKYGLWWAMFSIFYLGYKTKGFKYNAPQHNEFDDR
;
A
#
# COMPACT_ATOMS: atom_id res chain seq x y z
N ILE A 1 -12.26 7.45 -8.21
CA ILE A 1 -12.70 8.03 -6.92
C ILE A 1 -13.69 9.13 -7.24
N ASN A 2 -14.81 9.20 -6.52
CA ASN A 2 -15.86 10.18 -6.79
C ASN A 2 -15.37 11.57 -6.33
N LYS A 3 -14.97 12.42 -7.26
CA LYS A 3 -14.42 13.76 -6.98
C LYS A 3 -15.36 14.63 -6.13
N LYS A 4 -16.68 14.40 -6.20
CA LYS A 4 -17.66 15.13 -5.39
C LYS A 4 -17.63 14.78 -3.89
N ILE A 5 -17.21 13.56 -3.53
CA ILE A 5 -17.15 13.11 -2.13
C ILE A 5 -15.73 13.30 -1.59
N PHE A 6 -14.73 12.75 -2.27
CA PHE A 6 -13.34 12.73 -1.79
C PHE A 6 -12.54 13.98 -2.13
N GLY A 7 -12.98 14.77 -3.12
CA GLY A 7 -12.37 16.05 -3.49
C GLY A 7 -13.09 17.27 -2.91
N HIS A 8 -14.12 17.08 -2.06
CA HIS A 8 -14.85 18.21 -1.47
C HIS A 8 -14.06 18.82 -0.31
N ILE A 9 -13.65 20.05 -0.48
CA ILE A 9 -13.01 20.86 0.56
C ILE A 9 -14.06 21.83 1.07
N SER A 10 -14.32 21.82 2.37
CA SER A 10 -15.26 22.74 2.99
C SER A 10 -14.74 24.19 2.86
N PRO A 11 -15.53 25.14 2.33
CA PRO A 11 -15.10 26.51 2.15
C PRO A 11 -14.89 27.27 3.49
N LYS A 12 -15.44 26.76 4.59
CA LYS A 12 -15.29 27.38 5.93
C LYS A 12 -14.04 26.92 6.66
N THR A 13 -13.63 25.67 6.51
CA THR A 13 -12.53 25.07 7.29
C THR A 13 -11.34 24.65 6.44
N PHE A 14 -11.43 24.78 5.12
CA PHE A 14 -10.43 24.32 4.14
C PHE A 14 -9.99 22.87 4.35
N THR A 15 -10.86 22.04 4.93
CA THR A 15 -10.59 20.64 5.24
C THR A 15 -11.51 19.71 4.45
N PRO A 16 -11.06 18.51 4.10
CA PRO A 16 -11.87 17.49 3.42
C PRO A 16 -12.84 16.83 4.42
N SER A 17 -13.90 17.55 4.82
CA SER A 17 -14.83 17.15 5.91
C SER A 17 -15.44 15.76 5.69
N TYR A 18 -15.80 15.40 4.46
CA TYR A 18 -16.34 14.07 4.16
C TYR A 18 -15.30 12.94 4.38
N ASN A 19 -14.04 13.18 4.05
CA ASN A 19 -12.98 12.20 4.29
C ASN A 19 -12.76 12.01 5.79
N ILE A 20 -12.75 13.10 6.56
CA ILE A 20 -12.61 13.05 8.02
C ILE A 20 -13.77 12.28 8.64
N LEU A 21 -15.00 12.52 8.18
CA LEU A 21 -16.18 11.80 8.67
C LEU A 21 -16.11 10.31 8.35
N ILE A 22 -15.72 9.94 7.12
CA ILE A 22 -15.55 8.53 6.72
C ILE A 22 -14.47 7.85 7.56
N VAL A 23 -13.31 8.50 7.72
CA VAL A 23 -12.22 7.97 8.56
C VAL A 23 -12.66 7.85 10.01
N GLY A 24 -13.40 8.81 10.53
CA GLY A 24 -13.97 8.77 11.88
C GLY A 24 -14.93 7.59 12.07
N LEU A 25 -15.82 7.32 11.11
CA LEU A 25 -16.72 6.17 11.16
C LEU A 25 -15.97 4.84 11.12
N VAL A 26 -14.93 4.75 10.27
CA VAL A 26 -14.05 3.56 10.22
C VAL A 26 -13.31 3.39 11.54
N ALA A 27 -12.79 4.46 12.13
CA ALA A 27 -12.13 4.42 13.43
C ALA A 27 -13.08 3.98 14.56
N LEU A 28 -14.33 4.46 14.57
CA LEU A 28 -15.35 4.01 15.52
C LEU A 28 -15.68 2.53 15.35
N SER A 29 -15.69 2.00 14.13
CA SER A 29 -15.92 0.58 13.89
C SER A 29 -14.84 -0.32 14.51
N ALA A 30 -13.60 0.17 14.63
CA ALA A 30 -12.52 -0.56 15.28
C ALA A 30 -12.79 -0.81 16.76
N GLY A 31 -13.58 0.05 17.43
CA GLY A 31 -13.99 -0.13 18.83
C GLY A 31 -14.86 -1.38 19.07
N PHE A 32 -15.50 -1.92 18.03
CA PHE A 32 -16.28 -3.15 18.09
C PHE A 32 -15.48 -4.41 17.72
N MET A 33 -14.24 -4.25 17.30
CA MET A 33 -13.36 -5.37 16.93
C MET A 33 -12.48 -5.75 18.11
N SER A 34 -12.12 -7.04 18.20
CA SER A 34 -11.10 -7.46 19.17
C SER A 34 -9.74 -6.87 18.81
N LEU A 35 -8.94 -6.57 19.83
CA LEU A 35 -7.61 -6.01 19.65
C LEU A 35 -6.73 -6.88 18.74
N ASP A 36 -6.84 -8.20 18.87
CA ASP A 36 -6.09 -9.17 18.06
C ASP A 36 -6.41 -9.05 16.57
N VAL A 37 -7.68 -8.83 16.23
CA VAL A 37 -8.10 -8.63 14.82
C VAL A 37 -7.53 -7.33 14.28
N VAL A 38 -7.60 -6.24 15.03
CA VAL A 38 -7.09 -4.93 14.61
C VAL A 38 -5.56 -4.99 14.39
N ILE A 39 -4.82 -5.54 15.36
CA ILE A 39 -3.36 -5.72 15.26
C ILE A 39 -3.02 -6.61 14.05
N SER A 40 -3.77 -7.68 13.85
CA SER A 40 -3.57 -8.61 12.74
C SER A 40 -3.75 -7.93 11.37
N MET A 41 -4.76 -7.09 11.22
CA MET A 41 -4.99 -6.35 9.97
C MET A 41 -3.88 -5.33 9.70
N ILE A 42 -3.43 -4.62 10.74
CA ILE A 42 -2.32 -3.65 10.62
C ILE A 42 -1.03 -4.38 10.22
N SER A 43 -0.72 -5.49 10.87
CA SER A 43 0.48 -6.29 10.59
C SER A 43 0.48 -6.81 9.15
N PHE A 44 -0.64 -7.35 8.69
CA PHE A 44 -0.78 -7.80 7.30
C PHE A 44 -0.57 -6.67 6.29
N GLY A 45 -1.19 -5.51 6.53
CA GLY A 45 -1.03 -4.33 5.66
C GLY A 45 0.42 -3.83 5.62
N ALA A 46 1.09 -3.79 6.77
CA ALA A 46 2.50 -3.40 6.86
C ALA A 46 3.41 -4.38 6.10
N LEU A 47 3.20 -5.70 6.25
CA LEU A 47 3.99 -6.72 5.54
C LEU A 47 3.81 -6.63 4.03
N ILE A 48 2.60 -6.40 3.54
CA ILE A 48 2.36 -6.15 2.11
C ILE A 48 3.13 -4.90 1.66
N ALA A 49 3.03 -3.79 2.38
CA ALA A 49 3.72 -2.56 2.03
C ALA A 49 5.23 -2.76 1.97
N PHE A 50 5.83 -3.40 2.98
CA PHE A 50 7.27 -3.68 3.01
C PHE A 50 7.70 -4.62 1.88
N THR A 51 6.88 -5.62 1.54
CA THR A 51 7.14 -6.49 0.39
C THR A 51 7.21 -5.69 -0.91
N PHE A 52 6.23 -4.81 -1.17
CA PHE A 52 6.23 -3.97 -2.37
C PHE A 52 7.37 -2.95 -2.38
N VAL A 53 7.74 -2.37 -1.25
CA VAL A 53 8.91 -1.49 -1.15
C VAL A 53 10.18 -2.24 -1.54
N ASN A 54 10.43 -3.42 -0.99
CA ASN A 54 11.60 -4.22 -1.36
C ASN A 54 11.61 -4.60 -2.85
N LEU A 55 10.46 -5.03 -3.39
CA LEU A 55 10.32 -5.34 -4.82
C LEU A 55 10.56 -4.12 -5.70
N SER A 56 10.09 -2.94 -5.29
CA SER A 56 10.29 -1.70 -6.06
C SER A 56 11.75 -1.27 -6.10
N VAL A 57 12.48 -1.48 -5.01
CA VAL A 57 13.94 -1.23 -4.95
C VAL A 57 14.68 -2.14 -5.92
N ILE A 58 14.38 -3.45 -5.89
CA ILE A 58 14.97 -4.43 -6.82
C ILE A 58 14.65 -4.04 -8.27
N SER A 59 13.39 -3.77 -8.57
CA SER A 59 12.93 -3.40 -9.92
C SER A 59 13.63 -2.15 -10.44
N ARG A 60 13.77 -1.13 -9.62
CA ARG A 60 14.40 0.11 -10.02
C ARG A 60 15.90 -0.06 -10.29
N TYR A 61 16.62 -0.61 -9.33
CA TYR A 61 18.08 -0.66 -9.42
C TYR A 61 18.61 -1.79 -10.30
N ALA A 62 17.94 -2.96 -10.32
CA ALA A 62 18.37 -4.08 -11.14
C ALA A 62 17.92 -3.96 -12.60
N LEU A 63 16.69 -3.47 -12.84
CA LEU A 63 16.10 -3.51 -14.19
C LEU A 63 16.17 -2.17 -14.92
N ARG A 64 16.09 -1.04 -14.21
CA ARG A 64 15.95 0.27 -14.85
C ARG A 64 17.24 1.07 -14.91
N ASP A 65 17.98 1.14 -13.82
CA ASP A 65 19.16 2.01 -13.74
C ASP A 65 20.46 1.33 -14.19
N GLY A 66 20.45 -0.01 -14.38
CA GLY A 66 21.61 -0.78 -14.86
C GLY A 66 22.89 -0.54 -14.04
N ARG A 67 22.75 -0.09 -12.78
CA ARG A 67 23.87 0.25 -11.88
C ARG A 67 24.67 -0.94 -11.37
N THR A 68 24.44 -2.12 -11.94
CA THR A 68 25.17 -3.35 -11.61
C THR A 68 26.57 -3.40 -12.23
N LYS A 69 27.13 -2.27 -12.67
CA LYS A 69 28.45 -2.23 -13.35
C LYS A 69 29.64 -2.30 -12.39
N ASN A 70 29.47 -1.85 -11.16
CA ASN A 70 30.55 -1.86 -10.17
C ASN A 70 30.28 -2.92 -9.09
N PHE A 71 31.30 -3.69 -8.74
CA PHE A 71 31.21 -4.73 -7.71
C PHE A 71 30.74 -4.18 -6.35
N LYS A 72 31.17 -2.96 -5.97
CA LYS A 72 30.71 -2.30 -4.73
C LYS A 72 29.23 -1.96 -4.75
N ASP A 73 28.69 -1.55 -5.88
CA ASP A 73 27.27 -1.23 -6.04
C ASP A 73 26.42 -2.50 -5.98
N ILE A 74 26.89 -3.58 -6.61
CA ILE A 74 26.24 -4.89 -6.52
C ILE A 74 26.18 -5.37 -5.07
N VAL A 75 27.32 -5.35 -4.38
CA VAL A 75 27.41 -5.82 -2.99
C VAL A 75 26.51 -4.98 -2.08
N SER A 76 26.55 -3.65 -2.19
CA SER A 76 25.78 -2.77 -1.33
C SER A 76 24.28 -2.91 -1.58
N PHE A 77 23.84 -2.89 -2.85
CA PHE A 77 22.40 -2.93 -3.17
C PHE A 77 21.80 -4.32 -3.08
N VAL A 78 22.47 -5.32 -3.62
CA VAL A 78 21.92 -6.69 -3.63
C VAL A 78 21.90 -7.26 -2.21
N ILE A 79 22.97 -7.09 -1.44
CA ILE A 79 23.03 -7.65 -0.09
C ILE A 79 22.05 -6.94 0.83
N ILE A 80 21.98 -5.61 0.83
CA ILE A 80 21.05 -4.85 1.69
C ILE A 80 19.60 -5.19 1.33
N THR A 81 19.29 -5.24 0.03
CA THR A 81 17.93 -5.57 -0.42
C THR A 81 17.56 -7.02 -0.11
N LEU A 82 18.53 -7.95 -0.25
CA LEU A 82 18.33 -9.35 0.10
C LEU A 82 18.08 -9.52 1.60
N LEU A 83 18.84 -8.84 2.46
CA LEU A 83 18.62 -8.82 3.90
C LEU A 83 17.24 -8.27 4.25
N GLY A 84 16.82 -7.17 3.61
CA GLY A 84 15.48 -6.62 3.77
C GLY A 84 14.38 -7.61 3.35
N PHE A 85 14.57 -8.28 2.22
CA PHE A 85 13.65 -9.32 1.74
C PHE A 85 13.57 -10.50 2.71
N LEU A 86 14.72 -11.01 3.16
CA LEU A 86 14.77 -12.11 4.13
C LEU A 86 14.10 -11.76 5.46
N SER A 87 14.29 -10.54 5.94
CA SER A 87 13.62 -10.05 7.16
C SER A 87 12.11 -10.02 7.00
N VAL A 88 11.61 -9.47 5.89
CA VAL A 88 10.18 -9.44 5.60
C VAL A 88 9.63 -10.85 5.41
N PHE A 89 10.38 -11.73 4.74
CA PHE A 89 10.00 -13.12 4.56
C PHE A 89 9.90 -13.88 5.87
N ALA A 90 10.86 -13.69 6.80
CA ALA A 90 10.78 -14.25 8.14
C ALA A 90 9.52 -13.79 8.89
N MET A 91 9.18 -12.51 8.82
CA MET A 91 7.93 -11.97 9.38
C MET A 91 6.69 -12.60 8.74
N TRP A 92 6.71 -12.91 7.44
CA TRP A 92 5.62 -13.62 6.77
C TRP A 92 5.44 -15.06 7.28
N LEU A 93 6.50 -15.73 7.71
CA LEU A 93 6.41 -17.07 8.28
C LEU A 93 5.80 -17.07 9.69
N GLU A 94 5.97 -15.99 10.44
CA GLU A 94 5.44 -15.84 11.79
C GLU A 94 4.06 -15.19 11.87
N ILE A 95 3.50 -14.75 10.72
CA ILE A 95 2.21 -14.08 10.73
C ILE A 95 1.10 -15.00 11.23
N HIS A 96 0.29 -14.50 12.13
CA HIS A 96 -0.81 -15.26 12.69
C HIS A 96 -1.87 -15.62 11.62
N ALA A 97 -2.41 -16.83 11.69
CA ALA A 97 -3.45 -17.30 10.74
C ALA A 97 -4.65 -16.35 10.65
N THR A 98 -4.99 -15.69 11.75
CA THR A 98 -6.03 -14.66 11.82
C THR A 98 -5.72 -13.47 10.90
N ALA A 99 -4.46 -13.01 10.89
CA ALA A 99 -4.02 -11.90 10.04
C ALA A 99 -4.08 -12.27 8.56
N LEU A 100 -3.67 -13.49 8.20
CA LEU A 100 -3.79 -14.00 6.84
C LEU A 100 -5.25 -14.06 6.39
N LYS A 101 -6.13 -14.60 7.23
CA LYS A 101 -7.56 -14.74 6.93
C LYS A 101 -8.21 -13.38 6.64
N TYR A 102 -8.13 -12.44 7.55
CA TYR A 102 -8.74 -11.13 7.39
C TYR A 102 -8.03 -10.27 6.33
N GLY A 103 -6.71 -10.36 6.27
CA GLY A 103 -5.92 -9.65 5.30
C GLY A 103 -6.19 -10.09 3.86
N LEU A 104 -6.27 -11.40 3.60
CA LEU A 104 -6.62 -11.93 2.28
C LEU A 104 -8.04 -11.56 1.87
N TRP A 105 -9.01 -11.60 2.79
CA TRP A 105 -10.37 -11.13 2.54
C TRP A 105 -10.39 -9.67 2.11
N TRP A 106 -9.65 -8.84 2.83
CA TRP A 106 -9.54 -7.41 2.53
C TRP A 106 -8.82 -7.15 1.19
N ALA A 107 -7.76 -7.89 0.91
CA ALA A 107 -7.03 -7.81 -0.36
C ALA A 107 -7.91 -8.23 -1.55
N MET A 108 -8.64 -9.34 -1.44
CA MET A 108 -9.60 -9.79 -2.46
C MET A 108 -10.66 -8.73 -2.73
N PHE A 109 -11.26 -8.17 -1.68
CA PHE A 109 -12.26 -7.12 -1.83
C PHE A 109 -11.68 -5.88 -2.53
N SER A 110 -10.47 -5.49 -2.16
CA SER A 110 -9.76 -4.34 -2.77
C SER A 110 -9.46 -4.57 -4.25
N ILE A 111 -8.98 -5.76 -4.62
CA ILE A 111 -8.71 -6.13 -6.02
C ILE A 111 -10.00 -6.17 -6.83
N PHE A 112 -11.06 -6.75 -6.27
CA PHE A 112 -12.38 -6.80 -6.94
C PHE A 112 -12.93 -5.41 -7.18
N TYR A 113 -12.88 -4.54 -6.15
CA TYR A 113 -13.30 -3.14 -6.27
C TYR A 113 -12.48 -2.38 -7.31
N LEU A 114 -11.16 -2.59 -7.31
CA LEU A 114 -10.27 -1.96 -8.28
C LEU A 114 -10.58 -2.44 -9.71
N GLY A 115 -10.74 -3.74 -9.92
CA GLY A 115 -11.11 -4.33 -11.21
C GLY A 115 -12.45 -3.82 -11.73
N TYR A 116 -13.44 -3.71 -10.85
CA TYR A 116 -14.75 -3.14 -11.20
C TYR A 116 -14.61 -1.68 -11.64
N LYS A 117 -13.86 -0.87 -10.90
CA LYS A 117 -13.72 0.56 -11.15
C LYS A 117 -12.85 0.87 -12.36
N THR A 118 -11.83 0.09 -12.63
CA THR A 118 -10.91 0.26 -13.79
C THR A 118 -11.42 -0.45 -15.04
N LYS A 119 -12.65 -0.99 -15.03
CA LYS A 119 -13.21 -1.76 -16.15
C LYS A 119 -12.22 -2.82 -16.66
N GLY A 120 -11.71 -3.64 -15.74
CA GLY A 120 -10.75 -4.71 -16.06
C GLY A 120 -9.34 -4.22 -16.34
N PHE A 121 -8.85 -3.24 -15.58
CA PHE A 121 -7.49 -2.68 -15.69
C PHE A 121 -7.15 -2.01 -17.03
N LYS A 122 -8.17 -1.64 -17.83
CA LYS A 122 -7.98 -0.97 -19.12
C LYS A 122 -7.69 0.53 -19.02
N TYR A 123 -7.98 1.17 -17.88
CA TYR A 123 -7.66 2.57 -17.66
C TYR A 123 -6.31 2.70 -16.96
N ASN A 124 -5.38 3.43 -17.60
CA ASN A 124 -4.13 3.83 -16.97
C ASN A 124 -4.42 4.64 -15.69
N ALA A 125 -3.59 4.44 -14.68
CA ALA A 125 -3.63 5.31 -13.51
C ALA A 125 -3.49 6.78 -13.96
N PRO A 126 -4.22 7.73 -13.36
CA PRO A 126 -4.08 9.14 -13.69
C PRO A 126 -2.61 9.53 -13.55
N GLN A 127 -1.99 9.90 -14.67
CA GLN A 127 -0.61 10.39 -14.65
C GLN A 127 -0.60 11.78 -14.05
N HIS A 128 0.37 12.05 -13.22
CA HIS A 128 0.53 13.27 -12.42
C HIS A 128 0.96 14.49 -13.27
N ASN A 129 0.52 14.58 -14.51
CA ASN A 129 0.93 15.66 -15.44
C ASN A 129 0.14 16.96 -15.25
N GLU A 130 -0.77 17.04 -14.27
CA GLU A 130 -1.57 18.26 -14.04
C GLU A 130 -0.86 19.33 -13.19
N PHE A 131 0.40 19.12 -12.78
CA PHE A 131 1.13 20.11 -11.96
C PHE A 131 2.24 20.86 -12.71
N ASP A 132 2.45 20.56 -14.00
CA ASP A 132 3.53 21.18 -14.77
C ASP A 132 3.08 22.43 -15.59
N ASP A 133 1.81 22.79 -15.50
CA ASP A 133 1.22 23.93 -16.23
C ASP A 133 0.85 25.12 -15.30
N ARG A 134 1.70 25.43 -14.30
CA ARG A 134 1.56 26.70 -13.58
C ARG A 134 2.91 27.36 -13.33
#